data_2cb022e0362002e038c6c5a0e962b347
#
_entry.id   2cb022e0362002e038c6c5a0e962b347
#
_cell.length_a   1.000
_cell.length_b   1.000
_cell.length_c   1.000
_cell.angle_alpha   90.00
_cell.angle_beta   90.00
_cell.angle_gamma   90.00
#
_symmetry.space_group_name_H-M   'P 1'
#
loop_
_entity.id
_entity.type
_entity.pdbx_description
1 polymer ?
#
loop_
_entity_poly.entity_id
_entity_poly.type
_entity_poly.pdbx_seq_one_letter_code
_entity_poly.pdbx_strand_id
1 'polypeptide(L)'
;EEDWTVLVPYWAMWPFETLLLPRRQIDHLDALTEREQLALAQVLTRLLRGYNTLFDASCPYTMGWHGAPDSAPAPHWQLHAHCYPPLLRSASVRKHMVGYEMLSEAQRDLTPEAAAQKLRQAL
;
A
#
# COMPACT_ATOMS: atom_id res chain seq x y z
N GLU A 1 -5.53 -10.26 7.42
CA GLU A 1 -5.22 -11.70 7.37
C GLU A 1 -4.27 -12.07 8.52
N GLU A 2 -4.12 -13.37 8.81
CA GLU A 2 -3.42 -13.81 10.02
C GLU A 2 -1.95 -13.37 10.07
N ASP A 3 -1.25 -13.44 8.94
CA ASP A 3 0.20 -13.17 8.87
C ASP A 3 0.55 -11.75 8.39
N TRP A 4 -0.40 -11.04 7.77
CA TRP A 4 -0.14 -9.73 7.15
C TRP A 4 -1.15 -8.66 7.57
N THR A 5 -0.67 -7.44 7.68
CA THR A 5 -1.47 -6.24 7.88
C THR A 5 -1.38 -5.35 6.65
N VAL A 6 -2.52 -4.88 6.16
CA VAL A 6 -2.63 -3.81 5.16
C VAL A 6 -3.39 -2.68 5.80
N LEU A 7 -2.83 -1.49 5.73
CA LEU A 7 -3.46 -0.30 6.31
C LEU A 7 -3.23 0.92 5.41
N VAL A 8 -4.10 1.90 5.52
CA VAL A 8 -3.82 3.26 5.04
C VAL A 8 -3.12 3.97 6.19
N PRO A 9 -1.85 4.38 6.05
CA PRO A 9 -1.13 5.05 7.12
C PRO A 9 -1.80 6.39 7.47
N TYR A 10 -1.80 6.73 8.74
CA TYR A 10 -2.35 8.01 9.20
C TYR A 10 -1.69 9.22 8.52
N TRP A 11 -0.41 9.10 8.20
CA TRP A 11 0.38 10.11 7.51
C TRP A 11 0.41 9.95 5.99
N ALA A 12 -0.51 9.17 5.40
CA ALA A 12 -0.55 8.96 3.96
C ALA A 12 -0.63 10.29 3.21
N MET A 13 0.31 10.51 2.30
CA MET A 13 0.40 11.70 1.45
C MET A 13 -0.25 11.46 0.09
N TRP A 14 -0.35 10.20 -0.34
CA TRP A 14 -0.91 9.80 -1.62
C TRP A 14 -2.34 9.26 -1.46
N PRO A 15 -3.29 9.62 -2.33
CA PRO A 15 -4.63 9.07 -2.27
C PRO A 15 -4.61 7.54 -2.38
N PHE A 16 -5.23 6.88 -1.40
CA PHE A 16 -5.29 5.42 -1.30
C PHE A 16 -3.92 4.73 -1.18
N GLU A 17 -2.88 5.45 -0.78
CA GLU A 17 -1.62 4.85 -0.36
C GLU A 17 -1.90 3.78 0.69
N THR A 18 -1.28 2.62 0.51
CA THR A 18 -1.35 1.55 1.51
C THR A 18 0.03 1.10 1.93
N LEU A 19 0.12 0.69 3.18
CA LEU A 19 1.29 0.10 3.80
C LEU A 19 1.00 -1.39 4.05
N LEU A 20 1.86 -2.25 3.54
CA LEU A 20 1.87 -3.69 3.79
C LEU A 20 3.00 -4.02 4.76
N LEU A 21 2.70 -4.79 5.79
CA LEU A 21 3.73 -5.30 6.70
C LEU A 21 3.35 -6.69 7.23
N PRO A 22 4.34 -7.59 7.40
CA PRO A 22 4.12 -8.84 8.11
C PRO A 22 3.88 -8.56 9.59
N ARG A 23 3.08 -9.40 10.25
CA ARG A 23 2.83 -9.28 11.68
C ARG A 23 4.00 -9.76 12.53
N ARG A 24 4.74 -10.75 12.02
CA ARG A 24 6.00 -11.16 12.59
C ARG A 24 7.07 -10.10 12.26
N GLN A 25 7.89 -9.75 13.24
CA GLN A 25 9.02 -8.87 12.97
C GLN A 25 10.06 -9.60 12.14
N ILE A 26 10.30 -9.08 10.96
CA ILE A 26 11.34 -9.49 10.02
C ILE A 26 11.91 -8.26 9.33
N ASP A 27 13.12 -8.35 8.90
CA ASP A 27 13.88 -7.24 8.32
C ASP A 27 14.08 -7.36 6.80
N HIS A 28 14.00 -8.58 6.23
CA HIS A 28 14.22 -8.84 4.81
C HIS A 28 13.18 -9.80 4.22
N LEU A 29 12.99 -9.74 2.90
CA LEU A 29 12.06 -10.60 2.16
C LEU A 29 12.43 -12.08 2.21
N ASP A 30 13.71 -12.38 2.21
CA ASP A 30 14.24 -13.76 2.26
C ASP A 30 14.04 -14.44 3.63
N ALA A 31 13.73 -13.67 4.66
CA ALA A 31 13.37 -14.18 5.98
C ALA A 31 11.89 -14.65 6.08
N LEU A 32 11.10 -14.49 5.01
CA LEU A 32 9.72 -14.98 4.95
C LEU A 32 9.67 -16.50 4.86
N THR A 33 8.84 -17.11 5.71
CA THR A 33 8.48 -18.52 5.58
C THR A 33 7.59 -18.76 4.35
N GLU A 34 7.53 -20.00 3.86
CA GLU A 34 6.64 -20.39 2.73
C GLU A 34 5.17 -20.02 3.01
N ARG A 35 4.70 -20.20 4.24
CA ARG A 35 3.36 -19.82 4.67
C ARG A 35 3.15 -18.30 4.52
N GLU A 36 4.10 -17.49 4.96
CA GLU A 36 4.03 -16.04 4.88
C GLU A 36 4.10 -15.54 3.42
N GLN A 37 4.87 -16.22 2.57
CA GLN A 37 4.94 -15.93 1.13
C GLN A 37 3.60 -16.21 0.45
N LEU A 38 2.97 -17.34 0.77
CA LEU A 38 1.64 -17.67 0.24
C LEU A 38 0.59 -16.67 0.72
N ALA A 39 0.60 -16.33 2.01
CA ALA A 39 -0.28 -15.32 2.58
C ALA A 39 -0.06 -13.93 1.97
N LEU A 40 1.19 -13.58 1.62
CA LEU A 40 1.52 -12.35 0.89
C LEU A 40 0.86 -12.34 -0.49
N ALA A 41 0.97 -13.43 -1.25
CA ALA A 41 0.33 -13.53 -2.56
C ALA A 41 -1.20 -13.35 -2.49
N GLN A 42 -1.82 -13.90 -1.45
CA GLN A 42 -3.27 -13.78 -1.21
C GLN A 42 -3.66 -12.34 -0.86
N VAL A 43 -2.95 -11.70 0.07
CA VAL A 43 -3.25 -10.34 0.51
C VAL A 43 -3.02 -9.33 -0.62
N LEU A 44 -1.96 -9.50 -1.42
CA LEU A 44 -1.71 -8.66 -2.59
C LEU A 44 -2.82 -8.81 -3.64
N THR A 45 -3.23 -10.05 -3.93
CA THR A 45 -4.33 -10.31 -4.86
C THR A 45 -5.61 -9.61 -4.40
N ARG A 46 -5.92 -9.69 -3.11
CA ARG A 46 -7.09 -9.02 -2.53
C ARG A 46 -6.99 -7.50 -2.62
N LEU A 47 -5.85 -6.92 -2.24
CA LEU A 47 -5.61 -5.47 -2.31
C LEU A 47 -5.77 -4.94 -3.74
N LEU A 48 -5.14 -5.61 -4.72
CA LEU A 48 -5.19 -5.17 -6.12
C LEU A 48 -6.61 -5.31 -6.72
N ARG A 49 -7.35 -6.35 -6.34
CA ARG A 49 -8.78 -6.45 -6.68
C ARG A 49 -9.59 -5.32 -6.06
N GLY A 50 -9.31 -4.98 -4.80
CA GLY A 50 -9.93 -3.85 -4.12
C GLY A 50 -9.70 -2.52 -4.86
N TYR A 51 -8.47 -2.26 -5.33
CA TYR A 51 -8.20 -1.10 -6.17
C TYR A 51 -8.96 -1.13 -7.50
N ASN A 52 -9.02 -2.29 -8.16
CA ASN A 52 -9.80 -2.41 -9.40
C ASN A 52 -11.28 -2.12 -9.18
N THR A 53 -11.86 -2.61 -8.07
CA THR A 53 -13.25 -2.32 -7.70
C THR A 53 -13.44 -0.83 -7.36
N LEU A 54 -12.51 -0.26 -6.59
CA LEU A 54 -12.58 1.15 -6.16
C LEU A 54 -12.57 2.13 -7.33
N PHE A 55 -11.77 1.84 -8.36
CA PHE A 55 -11.59 2.71 -9.53
C PHE A 55 -12.42 2.29 -10.74
N ASP A 56 -13.16 1.19 -10.63
CA ASP A 56 -13.91 0.58 -11.74
C ASP A 56 -13.08 0.42 -13.01
N ALA A 57 -11.81 0.05 -12.83
CA ALA A 57 -10.84 -0.11 -13.91
C ALA A 57 -9.67 -1.00 -13.45
N SER A 58 -8.95 -1.57 -14.41
CA SER A 58 -7.63 -2.16 -14.11
C SER A 58 -6.71 -1.04 -13.60
N CYS A 59 -6.44 -1.05 -12.32
CA CYS A 59 -5.68 0.00 -11.65
C CYS A 59 -4.18 -0.28 -11.75
N PRO A 60 -3.41 0.54 -12.47
CA PRO A 60 -1.96 0.48 -12.38
C PRO A 60 -1.51 0.93 -10.99
N TYR A 61 -0.36 0.47 -10.52
CA TYR A 61 0.19 0.86 -9.23
C TYR A 61 1.71 0.90 -9.26
N THR A 62 2.28 1.68 -8.38
CA THR A 62 3.70 1.63 -8.03
C THR A 62 3.83 1.03 -6.64
N MET A 63 4.76 0.10 -6.47
CA MET A 63 5.01 -0.55 -5.20
C MET A 63 6.50 -0.69 -4.96
N GLY A 64 6.93 -0.45 -3.74
CA GLY A 64 8.31 -0.62 -3.32
C GLY A 64 8.39 -1.35 -1.98
N TRP A 65 9.32 -2.30 -1.89
CA TRP A 65 9.70 -2.97 -0.65
C TRP A 65 10.85 -2.25 0.02
N HIS A 66 10.78 -2.15 1.33
CA HIS A 66 11.81 -1.57 2.20
C HIS A 66 12.29 -2.61 3.18
N GLY A 67 13.39 -3.27 2.84
CA GLY A 67 14.16 -4.13 3.74
C GLY A 67 15.15 -3.32 4.56
N ALA A 68 15.72 -3.93 5.60
CA ALA A 68 16.77 -3.30 6.38
C ALA A 68 18.02 -3.01 5.52
N PRO A 69 18.79 -1.98 5.85
CA PRO A 69 20.09 -1.76 5.22
C PRO A 69 21.04 -2.95 5.49
N ASP A 70 21.76 -3.39 4.47
CA ASP A 70 22.63 -4.58 4.51
C ASP A 70 23.79 -4.54 5.51
N SER A 71 24.01 -3.43 6.18
CA SER A 71 25.27 -3.14 6.86
C SER A 71 25.33 -3.50 8.35
N ALA A 72 24.23 -3.87 8.98
CA ALA A 72 24.22 -4.27 10.40
C ALA A 72 22.88 -4.92 10.81
N PRO A 73 22.85 -5.73 11.89
CA PRO A 73 21.61 -6.19 12.48
C PRO A 73 20.71 -5.00 12.82
N ALA A 74 19.48 -4.98 12.30
CA ALA A 74 18.52 -3.91 12.50
C ALA A 74 17.30 -4.41 13.28
N PRO A 75 17.44 -4.72 14.58
CA PRO A 75 16.38 -5.33 15.40
C PRO A 75 15.16 -4.43 15.57
N HIS A 76 15.29 -3.14 15.24
CA HIS A 76 14.21 -2.16 15.23
C HIS A 76 13.55 -2.02 13.87
N TRP A 77 14.07 -2.68 12.83
CA TRP A 77 13.53 -2.61 11.48
C TRP A 77 12.35 -3.57 11.31
N GLN A 78 11.38 -3.12 10.55
CA GLN A 78 10.26 -3.95 10.12
C GLN A 78 10.17 -3.90 8.60
N LEU A 79 10.26 -5.05 7.94
CA LEU A 79 9.99 -5.17 6.51
C LEU A 79 8.62 -4.58 6.21
N HIS A 80 8.55 -3.73 5.21
CA HIS A 80 7.28 -3.16 4.77
C HIS A 80 7.31 -2.83 3.29
N ALA A 81 6.13 -2.66 2.70
CA ALA A 81 5.99 -2.14 1.36
C ALA A 81 4.97 -1.00 1.33
N HIS A 82 5.25 0.01 0.53
CA HIS A 82 4.28 1.01 0.15
C HIS A 82 3.70 0.68 -1.21
N CYS A 83 2.39 0.80 -1.33
CA CYS A 83 1.69 0.70 -2.61
C CYS A 83 0.98 2.03 -2.90
N TYR A 84 1.28 2.60 -4.06
CA TYR A 84 0.76 3.87 -4.54
C TYR A 84 -0.04 3.60 -5.81
N PRO A 85 -1.38 3.56 -5.74
CA PRO A 85 -2.19 3.48 -6.95
C PRO A 85 -2.07 4.81 -7.69
N PRO A 86 -1.56 4.84 -8.93
CA PRO A 86 -1.48 6.06 -9.70
C PRO A 86 -2.86 6.54 -10.09
N LEU A 87 -2.98 7.83 -10.23
CA LEU A 87 -4.20 8.47 -10.65
C LEU A 87 -4.44 8.21 -12.13
N LEU A 88 -5.49 7.47 -12.41
CA LEU A 88 -5.93 7.23 -13.78
C LEU A 88 -6.47 8.54 -14.36
N ARG A 89 -5.96 8.95 -15.51
CA ARG A 89 -6.61 9.97 -16.34
C ARG A 89 -7.77 9.31 -17.10
N SER A 90 -8.94 9.37 -16.52
CA SER A 90 -10.17 8.87 -17.12
C SER A 90 -11.26 9.92 -16.94
N ALA A 91 -12.19 9.97 -17.87
CA ALA A 91 -13.36 10.85 -17.76
C ALA A 91 -14.28 10.47 -16.58
N SER A 92 -14.20 9.21 -16.13
CA SER A 92 -15.01 8.64 -15.06
C SER A 92 -14.29 8.55 -13.71
N VAL A 93 -12.96 8.61 -13.69
CA VAL A 93 -12.16 8.50 -12.45
C VAL A 93 -11.64 9.87 -12.06
N ARG A 94 -12.05 10.33 -10.88
CA ARG A 94 -11.58 11.61 -10.34
C ARG A 94 -10.07 11.56 -10.09
N LYS A 95 -9.38 12.56 -10.58
CA LYS A 95 -7.97 12.80 -10.29
C LYS A 95 -7.83 13.47 -8.93
N HIS A 96 -7.02 12.89 -8.06
CA HIS A 96 -6.79 13.44 -6.72
C HIS A 96 -5.51 14.26 -6.60
N MET A 97 -4.40 13.80 -7.18
CA MET A 97 -3.09 14.48 -7.14
C MET A 97 -2.34 14.36 -8.45
N VAL A 98 -1.44 15.28 -8.73
CA VAL A 98 -0.49 15.27 -9.86
C VAL A 98 0.89 15.65 -9.40
N GLY A 99 1.84 15.71 -10.32
CA GLY A 99 3.27 15.87 -10.02
C GLY A 99 3.62 16.98 -9.03
N TYR A 100 2.98 18.15 -9.12
CA TYR A 100 3.21 19.23 -8.18
C TYR A 100 2.78 18.87 -6.76
N GLU A 101 1.56 18.36 -6.60
CA GLU A 101 1.00 17.98 -5.31
C GLU A 101 1.77 16.82 -4.66
N MET A 102 2.28 15.89 -5.49
CA MET A 102 3.12 14.79 -5.00
C MET A 102 4.43 15.27 -4.37
N LEU A 103 5.02 16.31 -4.93
CA LEU A 103 6.35 16.76 -4.57
C LEU A 103 6.33 17.91 -3.54
N SER A 104 5.23 18.63 -3.44
CA SER A 104 5.20 19.92 -2.75
C SER A 104 4.05 20.12 -1.78
N GLU A 105 3.01 19.32 -1.83
CA GLU A 105 1.82 19.53 -1.00
C GLU A 105 1.24 18.24 -0.42
N ALA A 106 0.68 18.38 0.80
CA ALA A 106 -0.10 17.32 1.42
C ALA A 106 -1.42 17.09 0.68
N GLN A 107 -1.92 15.86 0.73
CA GLN A 107 -3.24 15.49 0.22
C GLN A 107 -4.33 16.36 0.86
N ARG A 108 -5.25 16.90 0.06
CA ARG A 108 -6.33 17.80 0.52
C ARG A 108 -7.74 17.25 0.29
N ASP A 109 -7.91 16.45 -0.75
CA ASP A 109 -9.24 16.04 -1.23
C ASP A 109 -9.77 14.76 -0.59
N LEU A 110 -8.90 13.99 0.06
CA LEU A 110 -9.24 12.71 0.66
C LEU A 110 -8.38 12.48 1.90
N THR A 111 -9.03 12.35 3.06
CA THR A 111 -8.30 12.00 4.28
C THR A 111 -7.91 10.52 4.31
N PRO A 112 -6.85 10.13 5.03
CA PRO A 112 -6.47 8.72 5.19
C PRO A 112 -7.61 7.85 5.74
N GLU A 113 -8.43 8.38 6.66
CA GLU A 113 -9.57 7.67 7.24
C GLU A 113 -10.65 7.41 6.19
N ALA A 114 -10.99 8.41 5.37
CA ALA A 114 -11.96 8.27 4.29
C ALA A 114 -11.45 7.31 3.20
N ALA A 115 -10.15 7.35 2.89
CA ALA A 115 -9.52 6.41 1.97
C ALA A 115 -9.58 4.97 2.51
N ALA A 116 -9.25 4.77 3.78
CA ALA A 116 -9.32 3.47 4.42
C ALA A 116 -10.75 2.92 4.46
N GLN A 117 -11.74 3.77 4.73
CA GLN A 117 -13.15 3.37 4.70
C GLN A 117 -13.59 2.90 3.31
N LYS A 118 -13.30 3.70 2.27
CA LYS A 118 -13.65 3.35 0.89
C LYS A 118 -12.96 2.07 0.42
N LEU A 119 -11.69 1.91 0.76
CA LEU A 119 -10.94 0.69 0.40
C LEU A 119 -11.53 -0.55 1.10
N ARG A 120 -11.90 -0.46 2.40
CA ARG A 120 -12.58 -1.58 3.09
C ARG A 120 -13.90 -1.98 2.44
N GLN A 121 -14.64 -1.02 1.87
CA GLN A 121 -15.91 -1.30 1.15
C GLN A 121 -15.69 -1.96 -0.21
N ALA A 122 -14.51 -1.80 -0.80
CA ALA A 122 -14.14 -2.36 -2.10
C ALA A 122 -13.46 -3.76 -1.99
N LEU A 123 -13.05 -4.16 -0.80
CA LEU A 123 -12.38 -5.46 -0.52
C LEU A 123 -13.40 -6.59 -0.27
#